data_77b5bfc9e32584f259b9d4bbbc55269e
#
_entry.id   77b5bfc9e32584f259b9d4bbbc55269e
#
_cell.length_a   1.000
_cell.length_b   1.000
_cell.length_c   1.000
_cell.angle_alpha   90.00
_cell.angle_beta   90.00
_cell.angle_gamma   90.00
#
_symmetry.space_group_name_H-M   'P 1'
#
loop_
_entity.id
_entity.type
_entity.pdbx_description
1 polymer ?
#
loop_
_entity_poly.entity_id
_entity_poly.type
_entity_poly.pdbx_seq_one_letter_code
_entity_poly.pdbx_strand_id
1 'polypeptide(L)'
;MEKKESGIKKLLAGILCLIIVIAIFGGIGSVMGLPNMLNTIMKTAHDLLLNTVFYLMAICVITGALGRIFVEFGVVSLLERILRPLMKPLFNLPGVASLGAVMTFLSDNPAIISLAKDKRFSTYFKKYQLISLTNFGTAFGMGLLVIVFMVSNGFYVEPFIGLFGAFVGCIVSTRLMQRFVIKAYPQYKDEMAAELTEEDNKESEAIKETSFFTRVLNSLLDGGKTGVDVGLSIIPGVLIISTLVMILTFGSTDGQYTGAAYEGVEFLPWLFGHINIIFEWLFGFESPELMSFPITSLGAVGAALSLVPGFVEKGWADGNAIAVFTAIGMCWSGYLSTHTAMLDSLGFRKLTSKAILAHTVGGLVAGIVAHWVFVLFVLISGGEPTAHEGSAPKLTSNTITIEWVGENQVKVGDRVFTDEAGDTPEEDGSLARVIAATLLEDEKNVELVNGEKVDAIEYIENAEASAASRESLLHEVAAGFEMYRDTVAVRQFGKPVAELDEAERLELDNIIPYKLTVDETAETAEAAEPAAETTETVEAE
;
A
#
# COMPACT_ATOMS: atom_id res chain seq x y z
N MET A 1 47.41 -16.33 -7.22
CA MET A 1 47.18 -15.16 -6.38
C MET A 1 45.74 -14.62 -6.51
N GLU A 2 45.18 -14.47 -7.70
CA GLU A 2 43.78 -13.98 -7.91
C GLU A 2 42.68 -14.77 -7.18
N LYS A 3 42.78 -16.08 -7.10
CA LYS A 3 41.77 -16.94 -6.45
C LYS A 3 41.73 -16.75 -4.92
N LYS A 4 42.87 -16.40 -4.30
CA LYS A 4 43.00 -16.13 -2.85
C LYS A 4 42.52 -14.73 -2.51
N GLU A 5 42.76 -13.75 -3.39
CA GLU A 5 42.28 -12.38 -3.27
C GLU A 5 40.76 -12.29 -3.43
N SER A 6 40.16 -13.10 -4.32
CA SER A 6 38.71 -13.25 -4.45
C SER A 6 38.06 -13.84 -3.18
N GLY A 7 38.73 -14.78 -2.49
CA GLY A 7 38.25 -15.37 -1.23
C GLY A 7 38.23 -14.38 -0.07
N ILE A 8 39.28 -13.57 0.07
CA ILE A 8 39.38 -12.54 1.10
C ILE A 8 38.35 -11.43 0.89
N LYS A 9 38.14 -10.99 -0.36
CA LYS A 9 37.11 -9.98 -0.68
C LYS A 9 35.70 -10.48 -0.34
N LYS A 10 35.39 -11.76 -0.63
CA LYS A 10 34.11 -12.38 -0.24
C LYS A 10 33.93 -12.46 1.28
N LEU A 11 34.99 -12.83 2.00
CA LEU A 11 34.97 -12.90 3.46
C LEU A 11 34.74 -11.52 4.09
N LEU A 12 35.46 -10.51 3.61
CA LEU A 12 35.29 -9.12 4.05
C LEU A 12 33.89 -8.58 3.76
N ALA A 13 33.34 -8.89 2.58
CA ALA A 13 31.97 -8.52 2.23
C ALA A 13 30.94 -9.20 3.17
N GLY A 14 31.15 -10.48 3.53
CA GLY A 14 30.31 -11.22 4.47
C GLY A 14 30.38 -10.61 5.89
N ILE A 15 31.57 -10.30 6.37
CA ILE A 15 31.76 -9.63 7.67
C ILE A 15 31.08 -8.25 7.68
N LEU A 16 31.29 -7.46 6.63
CA LEU A 16 30.66 -6.14 6.51
C LEU A 16 29.13 -6.24 6.50
N CYS A 17 28.58 -7.20 5.75
CA CYS A 17 27.14 -7.47 5.74
C CYS A 17 26.62 -7.81 7.14
N LEU A 18 27.32 -8.71 7.86
CA LEU A 18 26.94 -9.09 9.21
C LEU A 18 26.99 -7.90 10.19
N ILE A 19 28.02 -7.06 10.09
CA ILE A 19 28.14 -5.85 10.91
C ILE A 19 26.96 -4.90 10.62
N ILE A 20 26.60 -4.70 9.35
CA ILE A 20 25.48 -3.83 8.98
C ILE A 20 24.16 -4.37 9.55
N VAL A 21 23.89 -5.68 9.40
CA VAL A 21 22.70 -6.31 9.95
C VAL A 21 22.64 -6.16 11.47
N ILE A 22 23.73 -6.47 12.17
CA ILE A 22 23.80 -6.31 13.64
C ILE A 22 23.63 -4.84 14.05
N ALA A 23 24.20 -3.90 13.30
CA ALA A 23 24.08 -2.47 13.61
C ALA A 23 22.62 -1.99 13.45
N ILE A 24 21.92 -2.39 12.37
CA ILE A 24 20.53 -2.02 12.13
C ILE A 24 19.62 -2.64 13.21
N PHE A 25 19.59 -3.97 13.32
CA PHE A 25 18.70 -4.65 14.26
C PHE A 25 19.08 -4.43 15.71
N GLY A 26 20.37 -4.31 16.01
CA GLY A 26 20.86 -3.96 17.34
C GLY A 26 20.51 -2.52 17.72
N GLY A 27 20.59 -1.58 16.77
CA GLY A 27 20.17 -0.19 16.97
C GLY A 27 18.67 -0.09 17.27
N ILE A 28 17.83 -0.67 16.43
CA ILE A 28 16.36 -0.72 16.62
C ILE A 28 16.02 -1.43 17.94
N GLY A 29 16.60 -2.62 18.17
CA GLY A 29 16.35 -3.41 19.37
C GLY A 29 16.85 -2.76 20.67
N SER A 30 17.84 -1.84 20.61
CA SER A 30 18.27 -1.06 21.78
C SER A 30 17.26 0.02 22.19
N VAL A 31 16.43 0.48 21.25
CA VAL A 31 15.37 1.49 21.49
C VAL A 31 14.07 0.81 21.90
N MET A 32 13.60 -0.16 21.12
CA MET A 32 12.30 -0.83 21.32
C MET A 32 12.35 -1.97 22.35
N GLY A 33 13.53 -2.51 22.66
CA GLY A 33 13.68 -3.83 23.26
C GLY A 33 13.58 -4.93 22.20
N LEU A 34 14.44 -5.96 22.31
CA LEU A 34 14.50 -7.04 21.30
C LEU A 34 13.19 -7.80 21.12
N PRO A 35 12.45 -8.19 22.20
CA PRO A 35 11.15 -8.85 22.05
C PRO A 35 10.12 -7.99 21.33
N ASN A 36 9.97 -6.71 21.71
CA ASN A 36 9.02 -5.79 21.10
C ASN A 36 9.35 -5.56 19.61
N MET A 37 10.62 -5.31 19.28
CA MET A 37 11.06 -5.20 17.89
C MET A 37 10.66 -6.42 17.05
N LEU A 38 10.91 -7.63 17.53
CA LEU A 38 10.57 -8.85 16.79
C LEU A 38 9.06 -9.04 16.67
N ASN A 39 8.30 -8.76 17.72
CA ASN A 39 6.83 -8.81 17.69
C ASN A 39 6.27 -7.78 16.71
N THR A 40 6.75 -6.54 16.76
CA THR A 40 6.34 -5.48 15.83
C THR A 40 6.62 -5.88 14.38
N ILE A 41 7.83 -6.38 14.08
CA ILE A 41 8.17 -6.88 12.73
C ILE A 41 7.15 -7.91 12.26
N MET A 42 6.87 -8.91 13.09
CA MET A 42 5.99 -10.02 12.71
C MET A 42 4.53 -9.58 12.59
N LYS A 43 4.03 -8.79 13.54
CA LYS A 43 2.65 -8.27 13.50
C LYS A 43 2.44 -7.32 12.32
N THR A 44 3.36 -6.37 12.10
CA THR A 44 3.31 -5.46 10.94
C THR A 44 3.37 -6.22 9.62
N ALA A 45 4.29 -7.17 9.47
CA ALA A 45 4.38 -7.97 8.24
C ALA A 45 3.13 -8.83 8.01
N HIS A 46 2.54 -9.40 9.06
CA HIS A 46 1.30 -10.18 8.99
C HIS A 46 0.12 -9.29 8.58
N ASP A 47 -0.04 -8.14 9.20
CA ASP A 47 -1.11 -7.19 8.88
C ASP A 47 -0.98 -6.66 7.45
N LEU A 48 0.22 -6.26 7.04
CA LEU A 48 0.49 -5.84 5.65
C LEU A 48 0.17 -6.94 4.64
N LEU A 49 0.44 -8.21 4.97
CA LEU A 49 0.11 -9.33 4.07
C LEU A 49 -1.40 -9.47 3.88
N LEU A 50 -2.14 -9.50 4.98
CA LEU A 50 -3.58 -9.79 4.94
C LEU A 50 -4.38 -8.58 4.44
N ASN A 51 -4.11 -7.40 4.99
CA ASN A 51 -4.94 -6.23 4.76
C ASN A 51 -4.50 -5.43 3.53
N THR A 52 -3.19 -5.33 3.27
CA THR A 52 -2.69 -4.51 2.17
C THR A 52 -2.36 -5.32 0.92
N VAL A 53 -1.62 -6.42 1.04
CA VAL A 53 -1.18 -7.18 -0.14
C VAL A 53 -2.35 -7.84 -0.85
N PHE A 54 -3.26 -8.49 -0.13
CA PHE A 54 -4.43 -9.11 -0.75
C PHE A 54 -5.37 -8.07 -1.36
N TYR A 55 -5.51 -6.91 -0.73
CA TYR A 55 -6.27 -5.80 -1.31
C TYR A 55 -5.63 -5.28 -2.60
N LEU A 56 -4.32 -5.01 -2.62
CA LEU A 56 -3.59 -4.63 -3.82
C LEU A 56 -3.68 -5.71 -4.90
N MET A 57 -3.61 -6.99 -4.52
CA MET A 57 -3.76 -8.11 -5.48
C MET A 57 -5.16 -8.13 -6.10
N ALA A 58 -6.22 -7.88 -5.32
CA ALA A 58 -7.58 -7.78 -5.85
C ALA A 58 -7.68 -6.64 -6.88
N ILE A 59 -7.12 -5.46 -6.59
CA ILE A 59 -7.03 -4.36 -7.55
C ILE A 59 -6.23 -4.79 -8.79
N CYS A 60 -5.10 -5.47 -8.65
CA CYS A 60 -4.29 -5.98 -9.77
C CYS A 60 -5.09 -6.92 -10.68
N VAL A 61 -5.90 -7.81 -10.09
CA VAL A 61 -6.75 -8.75 -10.85
C VAL A 61 -7.80 -8.02 -11.67
N ILE A 62 -8.51 -7.08 -11.05
CA ILE A 62 -9.56 -6.30 -11.72
C ILE A 62 -8.97 -5.40 -12.80
N THR A 63 -7.91 -4.65 -12.48
CA THR A 63 -7.26 -3.75 -13.44
C THR A 63 -6.56 -4.50 -14.55
N GLY A 64 -5.96 -5.66 -14.27
CA GLY A 64 -5.36 -6.56 -15.25
C GLY A 64 -6.41 -7.12 -16.22
N ALA A 65 -7.56 -7.56 -15.72
CA ALA A 65 -8.68 -8.00 -16.54
C ALA A 65 -9.20 -6.88 -17.45
N LEU A 66 -9.41 -5.68 -16.89
CA LEU A 66 -9.84 -4.49 -17.64
C LEU A 66 -8.81 -4.08 -18.70
N GLY A 67 -7.53 -4.05 -18.33
CA GLY A 67 -6.43 -3.74 -19.25
C GLY A 67 -6.38 -4.72 -20.42
N ARG A 68 -6.57 -6.02 -20.17
CA ARG A 68 -6.59 -7.04 -21.22
C ARG A 68 -7.78 -6.87 -22.16
N ILE A 69 -8.97 -6.55 -21.64
CA ILE A 69 -10.14 -6.18 -22.45
C ILE A 69 -9.82 -4.97 -23.33
N PHE A 70 -9.21 -3.93 -22.80
CA PHE A 70 -8.84 -2.74 -23.56
C PHE A 70 -7.88 -3.06 -24.71
N VAL A 71 -6.94 -3.97 -24.49
CA VAL A 71 -6.04 -4.49 -25.55
C VAL A 71 -6.85 -5.23 -26.62
N GLU A 72 -7.67 -6.20 -26.20
CA GLU A 72 -8.40 -7.09 -27.09
C GLU A 72 -9.42 -6.36 -27.98
N PHE A 73 -10.11 -5.36 -27.43
CA PHE A 73 -11.14 -4.60 -28.15
C PHE A 73 -10.66 -3.28 -28.75
N GLY A 74 -9.35 -3.06 -28.83
CA GLY A 74 -8.75 -1.97 -29.56
C GLY A 74 -8.78 -0.59 -28.88
N VAL A 75 -9.14 -0.50 -27.60
CA VAL A 75 -9.07 0.75 -26.83
C VAL A 75 -7.62 1.25 -26.77
N VAL A 76 -6.65 0.34 -26.62
CA VAL A 76 -5.22 0.66 -26.68
C VAL A 76 -4.86 1.35 -28.01
N SER A 77 -5.39 0.87 -29.14
CA SER A 77 -5.16 1.48 -30.45
C SER A 77 -5.77 2.88 -30.57
N LEU A 78 -6.91 3.13 -29.89
CA LEU A 78 -7.50 4.45 -29.80
C LEU A 78 -6.61 5.41 -29.00
N LEU A 79 -6.18 4.98 -27.81
CA LEU A 79 -5.28 5.76 -26.94
C LEU A 79 -3.94 6.03 -27.65
N GLU A 80 -3.37 5.01 -28.30
CA GLU A 80 -2.17 5.18 -29.13
C GLU A 80 -2.35 6.27 -30.20
N ARG A 81 -3.48 6.28 -30.90
CA ARG A 81 -3.76 7.26 -31.94
C ARG A 81 -3.81 8.69 -31.39
N ILE A 82 -4.37 8.88 -30.18
CA ILE A 82 -4.44 10.17 -29.49
C ILE A 82 -3.04 10.62 -29.04
N LEU A 83 -2.23 9.70 -28.50
CA LEU A 83 -0.90 10.01 -27.95
C LEU A 83 0.19 10.12 -29.03
N ARG A 84 0.00 9.46 -30.18
CA ARG A 84 0.99 9.41 -31.28
C ARG A 84 1.55 10.77 -31.69
N PRO A 85 0.75 11.85 -31.88
CA PRO A 85 1.29 13.16 -32.27
C PRO A 85 2.18 13.79 -31.21
N LEU A 86 2.01 13.42 -29.93
CA LEU A 86 2.79 13.95 -28.81
C LEU A 86 4.18 13.32 -28.70
N MET A 87 4.38 12.12 -29.28
CA MET A 87 5.62 11.36 -29.11
C MET A 87 6.84 12.06 -29.69
N LYS A 88 6.72 12.62 -30.91
CA LYS A 88 7.85 13.28 -31.56
C LYS A 88 8.23 14.61 -30.90
N PRO A 89 7.33 15.56 -30.66
CA PRO A 89 7.69 16.86 -30.07
C PRO A 89 8.13 16.75 -28.62
N LEU A 90 7.45 15.96 -27.78
CA LEU A 90 7.73 15.90 -26.36
C LEU A 90 8.87 14.92 -26.03
N PHE A 91 8.81 13.70 -26.57
CA PHE A 91 9.73 12.62 -26.20
C PHE A 91 10.84 12.37 -27.23
N ASN A 92 10.76 12.98 -28.43
CA ASN A 92 11.64 12.67 -29.55
C ASN A 92 11.67 11.17 -29.90
N LEU A 93 10.50 10.53 -29.82
CA LEU A 93 10.26 9.14 -30.15
C LEU A 93 9.34 9.02 -31.36
N PRO A 94 9.41 7.93 -32.15
CA PRO A 94 8.40 7.66 -33.16
C PRO A 94 7.03 7.43 -32.51
N GLY A 95 5.95 7.71 -33.27
CA GLY A 95 4.59 7.64 -32.75
C GLY A 95 4.20 6.30 -32.12
N VAL A 96 4.73 5.20 -32.66
CA VAL A 96 4.48 3.84 -32.16
C VAL A 96 4.95 3.65 -30.69
N ALA A 97 5.85 4.49 -30.18
CA ALA A 97 6.28 4.44 -28.78
C ALA A 97 5.10 4.62 -27.81
N SER A 98 4.02 5.31 -28.20
CA SER A 98 2.83 5.47 -27.38
C SER A 98 2.19 4.13 -26.97
N LEU A 99 2.32 3.11 -27.79
CA LEU A 99 1.91 1.75 -27.44
C LEU A 99 2.61 1.27 -26.15
N GLY A 100 3.91 1.54 -26.04
CA GLY A 100 4.69 1.17 -24.84
C GLY A 100 4.18 1.88 -23.58
N ALA A 101 3.88 3.18 -23.65
CA ALA A 101 3.31 3.92 -22.52
C ALA A 101 1.94 3.36 -22.09
N VAL A 102 1.04 3.12 -23.04
CA VAL A 102 -0.30 2.60 -22.76
C VAL A 102 -0.22 1.18 -22.17
N MET A 103 0.62 0.32 -22.74
CA MET A 103 0.78 -1.05 -22.25
C MET A 103 1.35 -1.11 -20.83
N THR A 104 2.35 -0.30 -20.51
CA THR A 104 2.92 -0.25 -19.16
C THR A 104 1.98 0.41 -18.16
N PHE A 105 1.21 1.41 -18.58
CA PHE A 105 0.18 2.03 -17.74
C PHE A 105 -0.94 1.05 -17.36
N LEU A 106 -1.38 0.22 -18.30
CA LEU A 106 -2.46 -0.76 -18.09
C LEU A 106 -2.00 -2.07 -17.42
N SER A 107 -0.68 -2.33 -17.40
CA SER A 107 -0.13 -3.55 -16.82
C SER A 107 1.06 -3.24 -15.89
N ASP A 108 2.28 -3.54 -16.33
CA ASP A 108 3.50 -3.28 -15.57
C ASP A 108 4.72 -3.16 -16.52
N ASN A 109 5.85 -2.78 -15.94
CA ASN A 109 7.13 -2.54 -16.62
C ASN A 109 7.63 -3.65 -17.53
N PRO A 110 7.40 -4.96 -17.29
CA PRO A 110 7.77 -6.01 -18.25
C PRO A 110 7.19 -5.82 -19.65
N ALA A 111 6.07 -5.08 -19.80
CA ALA A 111 5.46 -4.82 -21.09
C ALA A 111 6.39 -4.04 -22.03
N ILE A 112 7.08 -3.00 -21.54
CA ILE A 112 8.03 -2.24 -22.39
C ILE A 112 9.26 -3.06 -22.73
N ILE A 113 9.70 -3.97 -21.85
CA ILE A 113 10.83 -4.87 -22.13
C ILE A 113 10.46 -5.81 -23.28
N SER A 114 9.25 -6.39 -23.24
CA SER A 114 8.75 -7.28 -24.27
C SER A 114 8.63 -6.58 -25.63
N LEU A 115 8.06 -5.36 -25.65
CA LEU A 115 7.97 -4.54 -26.86
C LEU A 115 9.35 -4.17 -27.42
N ALA A 116 10.29 -3.78 -26.58
CA ALA A 116 11.64 -3.40 -27.01
C ALA A 116 12.45 -4.58 -27.58
N LYS A 117 12.09 -5.83 -27.23
CA LYS A 117 12.66 -7.05 -27.79
C LYS A 117 11.98 -7.48 -29.10
N ASP A 118 10.76 -7.03 -29.35
CA ASP A 118 10.08 -7.31 -30.60
C ASP A 118 10.80 -6.63 -31.76
N LYS A 119 11.24 -7.44 -32.73
CA LYS A 119 12.06 -6.98 -33.84
C LYS A 119 11.29 -6.04 -34.75
N ARG A 120 9.99 -6.27 -34.99
CA ARG A 120 9.13 -5.41 -35.83
C ARG A 120 8.92 -4.06 -35.14
N PHE A 121 8.63 -4.06 -33.84
CA PHE A 121 8.52 -2.82 -33.07
C PHE A 121 9.84 -2.03 -33.08
N SER A 122 10.98 -2.68 -32.95
CA SER A 122 12.30 -2.07 -32.88
C SER A 122 12.74 -1.40 -34.21
N THR A 123 12.20 -1.81 -35.37
CA THR A 123 12.52 -1.19 -36.67
C THR A 123 12.06 0.27 -36.79
N TYR A 124 11.11 0.70 -35.98
CA TYR A 124 10.63 2.09 -35.97
C TYR A 124 11.58 3.06 -35.25
N PHE A 125 12.59 2.52 -34.52
CA PHE A 125 13.44 3.30 -33.62
C PHE A 125 14.88 3.37 -34.11
N LYS A 126 15.51 4.51 -33.86
CA LYS A 126 16.97 4.58 -33.83
C LYS A 126 17.48 3.96 -32.53
N LYS A 127 18.72 3.47 -32.51
CA LYS A 127 19.28 2.78 -31.33
C LYS A 127 19.19 3.60 -30.05
N TYR A 128 19.53 4.90 -30.09
CA TYR A 128 19.40 5.75 -28.91
C TYR A 128 17.96 5.92 -28.42
N GLN A 129 16.99 5.90 -29.33
CA GLN A 129 15.57 5.96 -29.00
C GLN A 129 15.10 4.65 -28.34
N LEU A 130 15.44 3.51 -28.92
CA LEU A 130 15.09 2.20 -28.36
C LEU A 130 15.65 2.03 -26.93
N ILE A 131 16.92 2.39 -26.73
CA ILE A 131 17.54 2.35 -25.39
C ILE A 131 16.81 3.27 -24.41
N SER A 132 16.35 4.45 -24.85
CA SER A 132 15.64 5.38 -23.98
C SER A 132 14.19 4.97 -23.63
N LEU A 133 13.65 3.93 -24.30
CA LEU A 133 12.34 3.38 -23.94
C LEU A 133 12.34 2.80 -22.52
N THR A 134 13.47 2.41 -21.97
CA THR A 134 13.60 2.02 -20.57
C THR A 134 13.08 3.10 -19.65
N ASN A 135 13.49 4.34 -19.86
CA ASN A 135 13.06 5.49 -19.06
C ASN A 135 11.64 5.97 -19.41
N PHE A 136 11.25 5.81 -20.67
CA PHE A 136 9.92 6.17 -21.14
C PHE A 136 8.84 5.23 -20.57
N GLY A 137 9.03 3.92 -20.67
CA GLY A 137 8.06 2.94 -20.24
C GLY A 137 7.91 2.91 -18.72
N THR A 138 9.04 2.88 -18.00
CA THR A 138 9.01 2.79 -16.53
C THR A 138 8.34 3.99 -15.84
N ALA A 139 8.21 5.12 -16.50
CA ALA A 139 7.51 6.28 -15.92
C ALA A 139 5.98 6.11 -15.82
N PHE A 140 5.42 5.06 -16.38
CA PHE A 140 3.99 4.77 -16.34
C PHE A 140 3.68 3.37 -15.77
N GLY A 141 4.67 2.70 -15.19
CA GLY A 141 4.48 1.35 -14.69
C GLY A 141 3.43 1.28 -13.58
N MET A 142 2.53 0.28 -13.70
CA MET A 142 1.41 0.09 -12.78
C MET A 142 0.48 1.32 -12.66
N GLY A 143 0.44 2.21 -13.66
CA GLY A 143 -0.23 3.50 -13.54
C GLY A 143 -1.72 3.39 -13.25
N LEU A 144 -2.43 2.46 -13.90
CA LEU A 144 -3.84 2.21 -13.63
C LEU A 144 -4.06 1.71 -12.20
N LEU A 145 -3.21 0.81 -11.70
CA LEU A 145 -3.27 0.30 -10.33
C LEU A 145 -3.07 1.44 -9.32
N VAL A 146 -2.03 2.27 -9.50
CA VAL A 146 -1.75 3.40 -8.60
C VAL A 146 -2.94 4.35 -8.54
N ILE A 147 -3.54 4.72 -9.70
CA ILE A 147 -4.72 5.59 -9.73
C ILE A 147 -5.89 4.95 -9.00
N VAL A 148 -6.23 3.69 -9.33
CA VAL A 148 -7.37 2.99 -8.71
C VAL A 148 -7.16 2.87 -7.20
N PHE A 149 -5.94 2.57 -6.76
CA PHE A 149 -5.62 2.52 -5.34
C PHE A 149 -5.82 3.87 -4.64
N MET A 150 -5.34 4.97 -5.21
CA MET A 150 -5.53 6.30 -4.61
C MET A 150 -7.01 6.73 -4.62
N VAL A 151 -7.74 6.40 -5.70
CA VAL A 151 -9.19 6.63 -5.78
C VAL A 151 -9.93 5.81 -4.71
N SER A 152 -9.55 4.56 -4.47
CA SER A 152 -10.15 3.73 -3.42
C SER A 152 -9.83 4.22 -2.00
N ASN A 153 -8.79 5.04 -1.85
CA ASN A 153 -8.46 5.76 -0.60
C ASN A 153 -9.17 7.14 -0.50
N GLY A 154 -10.17 7.43 -1.36
CA GLY A 154 -11.01 8.62 -1.28
C GLY A 154 -10.50 9.85 -2.05
N PHE A 155 -9.43 9.72 -2.84
CA PHE A 155 -8.83 10.81 -3.59
C PHE A 155 -9.14 10.68 -5.08
N TYR A 156 -10.01 11.56 -5.60
CA TYR A 156 -10.54 11.42 -6.96
C TYR A 156 -9.86 12.30 -7.99
N VAL A 157 -9.31 13.45 -7.60
CA VAL A 157 -8.68 14.45 -8.48
C VAL A 157 -7.16 14.34 -8.43
N GLU A 158 -6.62 14.17 -7.26
CA GLU A 158 -5.21 14.18 -6.94
C GLU A 158 -4.38 13.15 -7.74
N PRO A 159 -4.88 11.90 -7.95
CA PRO A 159 -4.16 10.92 -8.75
C PRO A 159 -3.99 11.35 -10.21
N PHE A 160 -4.94 12.12 -10.76
CA PHE A 160 -4.84 12.64 -12.15
C PHE A 160 -3.86 13.81 -12.23
N ILE A 161 -3.77 14.65 -11.19
CA ILE A 161 -2.71 15.65 -11.06
C ILE A 161 -1.34 14.96 -11.00
N GLY A 162 -1.25 13.88 -10.20
CA GLY A 162 -0.06 13.05 -10.14
C GLY A 162 0.32 12.41 -11.46
N LEU A 163 -0.66 11.90 -12.23
CA LEU A 163 -0.44 11.37 -13.57
C LEU A 163 0.14 12.43 -14.51
N PHE A 164 -0.35 13.68 -14.43
CA PHE A 164 0.23 14.78 -15.20
C PHE A 164 1.67 15.06 -14.78
N GLY A 165 1.97 15.04 -13.49
CA GLY A 165 3.34 15.13 -12.97
C GLY A 165 4.25 14.03 -13.51
N ALA A 166 3.79 12.77 -13.49
CA ALA A 166 4.50 11.62 -14.05
C ALA A 166 4.76 11.79 -15.57
N PHE A 167 3.80 12.31 -16.30
CA PHE A 167 3.94 12.61 -17.72
C PHE A 167 5.07 13.62 -18.00
N VAL A 168 5.15 14.69 -17.24
CA VAL A 168 6.23 15.69 -17.35
C VAL A 168 7.57 15.09 -16.94
N GLY A 169 7.62 14.35 -15.84
CA GLY A 169 8.82 13.63 -15.38
C GLY A 169 9.33 12.64 -16.41
N CYS A 170 8.42 11.93 -17.09
CA CYS A 170 8.74 11.04 -18.20
C CYS A 170 9.42 11.76 -19.37
N ILE A 171 8.95 12.95 -19.74
CA ILE A 171 9.60 13.76 -20.78
C ILE A 171 11.05 14.04 -20.40
N VAL A 172 11.26 14.50 -19.16
CA VAL A 172 12.61 14.85 -18.68
C VAL A 172 13.51 13.62 -18.64
N SER A 173 13.05 12.52 -18.04
CA SER A 173 13.80 11.27 -17.94
C SER A 173 14.22 10.73 -19.31
N THR A 174 13.26 10.61 -20.22
CA THR A 174 13.48 10.11 -21.58
C THR A 174 14.47 10.96 -22.37
N ARG A 175 14.28 12.29 -22.35
CA ARG A 175 15.17 13.23 -23.06
C ARG A 175 16.57 13.23 -22.47
N LEU A 176 16.71 13.14 -21.15
CA LEU A 176 18.00 13.09 -20.48
C LEU A 176 18.72 11.79 -20.82
N MET A 177 18.02 10.65 -20.81
CA MET A 177 18.60 9.37 -21.21
C MET A 177 19.07 9.39 -22.65
N GLN A 178 18.29 9.94 -23.60
CA GLN A 178 18.71 10.11 -24.99
C GLN A 178 20.02 10.90 -25.11
N ARG A 179 20.16 12.00 -24.36
CA ARG A 179 21.42 12.78 -24.33
C ARG A 179 22.59 11.95 -23.80
N PHE A 180 22.37 11.16 -22.76
CA PHE A 180 23.41 10.29 -22.18
C PHE A 180 23.84 9.19 -23.18
N VAL A 181 22.88 8.59 -23.89
CA VAL A 181 23.17 7.57 -24.91
C VAL A 181 23.97 8.16 -26.07
N ILE A 182 23.52 9.30 -26.63
CA ILE A 182 24.21 9.93 -27.76
C ILE A 182 25.62 10.41 -27.34
N LYS A 183 25.80 10.90 -26.11
CA LYS A 183 27.12 11.28 -25.60
C LYS A 183 28.05 10.07 -25.46
N ALA A 184 27.52 8.92 -25.08
CA ALA A 184 28.31 7.69 -24.92
C ALA A 184 28.58 6.96 -26.24
N TYR A 185 27.64 7.04 -27.17
CA TYR A 185 27.64 6.33 -28.46
C TYR A 185 27.08 7.26 -29.56
N PRO A 186 27.89 8.22 -30.06
CA PRO A 186 27.43 9.22 -31.04
C PRO A 186 26.81 8.61 -32.32
N GLN A 187 27.33 7.44 -32.75
CA GLN A 187 26.85 6.72 -33.96
C GLN A 187 25.38 6.26 -33.81
N TYR A 188 24.88 6.00 -32.60
CA TYR A 188 23.50 5.55 -32.38
C TYR A 188 22.45 6.61 -32.71
N LYS A 189 22.87 7.85 -32.94
CA LYS A 189 21.98 8.93 -33.38
C LYS A 189 21.36 8.65 -34.77
N ASP A 190 22.10 7.98 -35.63
CA ASP A 190 21.68 7.74 -37.01
C ASP A 190 21.44 6.27 -37.31
N GLU A 191 21.92 5.36 -36.47
CA GLU A 191 21.82 3.91 -36.63
C GLU A 191 20.43 3.42 -36.21
N MET A 192 19.77 2.60 -37.05
CA MET A 192 18.50 1.95 -36.74
C MET A 192 18.69 0.84 -35.73
N ALA A 193 17.67 0.60 -34.89
CA ALA A 193 17.75 -0.38 -33.80
C ALA A 193 17.64 -1.82 -34.35
N ALA A 194 16.85 -2.06 -35.38
CA ALA A 194 16.68 -3.34 -36.04
C ALA A 194 16.38 -3.15 -37.53
N GLU A 195 16.67 -4.18 -38.30
CA GLU A 195 16.29 -4.35 -39.71
C GLU A 195 15.53 -5.65 -39.85
N LEU A 196 14.42 -5.67 -40.61
CA LEU A 196 13.67 -6.89 -40.89
C LEU A 196 14.37 -7.71 -41.98
N THR A 197 14.42 -9.03 -41.76
CA THR A 197 14.85 -10.00 -42.77
C THR A 197 13.62 -10.63 -43.45
N GLU A 198 13.81 -11.31 -44.60
CA GLU A 198 12.69 -11.97 -45.30
C GLU A 198 12.02 -13.07 -44.47
N GLU A 199 12.75 -13.67 -43.52
CA GLU A 199 12.22 -14.68 -42.61
C GLU A 199 11.25 -14.09 -41.55
N ASP A 200 11.49 -12.86 -41.12
CA ASP A 200 10.65 -12.18 -40.12
C ASP A 200 9.23 -11.85 -40.64
N ASN A 201 9.04 -11.89 -41.98
CA ASN A 201 7.75 -11.58 -42.61
C ASN A 201 6.77 -12.76 -42.69
N LYS A 202 7.22 -14.01 -42.44
CA LYS A 202 6.42 -15.24 -42.63
C LYS A 202 5.59 -15.68 -41.41
N GLU A 203 5.80 -15.10 -40.25
CA GLU A 203 5.19 -15.56 -38.98
C GLU A 203 3.79 -14.95 -38.64
N SER A 204 3.14 -14.24 -39.56
CA SER A 204 1.98 -13.38 -39.25
C SER A 204 0.60 -13.94 -39.60
N GLU A 205 0.40 -15.25 -39.73
CA GLU A 205 -0.94 -15.78 -40.10
C GLU A 205 -1.39 -16.89 -39.13
N ALA A 206 -2.16 -16.57 -38.10
CA ALA A 206 -3.24 -17.41 -37.55
C ALA A 206 -4.02 -16.70 -36.41
N ILE A 207 -4.86 -15.74 -36.73
CA ILE A 207 -5.94 -15.36 -35.82
C ILE A 207 -7.13 -16.26 -36.12
N LYS A 208 -7.38 -17.26 -35.27
CA LYS A 208 -8.61 -18.03 -35.29
C LYS A 208 -9.77 -17.10 -34.90
N GLU A 209 -10.81 -17.04 -35.74
CA GLU A 209 -12.06 -16.36 -35.41
C GLU A 209 -12.71 -17.05 -34.20
N THR A 210 -12.57 -16.45 -33.03
CA THR A 210 -13.28 -16.87 -31.82
C THR A 210 -14.51 -15.99 -31.61
N SER A 211 -15.57 -16.56 -31.03
CA SER A 211 -16.81 -15.85 -30.68
C SER A 211 -16.50 -14.63 -29.81
N PHE A 212 -17.26 -13.54 -29.95
CA PHE A 212 -17.15 -12.33 -29.13
C PHE A 212 -17.17 -12.66 -27.64
N PHE A 213 -18.12 -13.48 -27.17
CA PHE A 213 -18.21 -13.90 -25.78
C PHE A 213 -16.96 -14.65 -25.31
N THR A 214 -16.42 -15.56 -26.13
CA THR A 214 -15.20 -16.29 -25.81
C THR A 214 -13.99 -15.34 -25.70
N ARG A 215 -13.91 -14.32 -26.55
CA ARG A 215 -12.85 -13.29 -26.48
C ARG A 215 -12.95 -12.47 -25.20
N VAL A 216 -14.15 -12.04 -24.79
CA VAL A 216 -14.37 -11.34 -23.51
C VAL A 216 -13.93 -12.22 -22.35
N LEU A 217 -14.43 -13.46 -22.27
CA LEU A 217 -14.13 -14.37 -21.17
C LEU A 217 -12.63 -14.69 -21.08
N ASN A 218 -11.98 -15.00 -22.21
CA ASN A 218 -10.55 -15.26 -22.23
C ASN A 218 -9.75 -14.02 -21.79
N SER A 219 -10.14 -12.82 -22.26
CA SER A 219 -9.46 -11.57 -21.87
C SER A 219 -9.61 -11.30 -20.37
N LEU A 220 -10.77 -11.53 -19.78
CA LEU A 220 -11.00 -11.41 -18.33
C LEU A 220 -10.09 -12.39 -17.55
N LEU A 221 -10.10 -13.67 -17.93
CA LEU A 221 -9.34 -14.70 -17.23
C LEU A 221 -7.83 -14.53 -17.41
N ASP A 222 -7.35 -14.26 -18.62
CA ASP A 222 -5.93 -14.05 -18.89
C ASP A 222 -5.39 -12.78 -18.22
N GLY A 223 -6.19 -11.69 -18.27
CA GLY A 223 -5.85 -10.44 -17.60
C GLY A 223 -5.88 -10.58 -16.08
N GLY A 224 -6.89 -11.26 -15.54
CA GLY A 224 -6.99 -11.56 -14.11
C GLY A 224 -5.81 -12.42 -13.62
N LYS A 225 -5.42 -13.45 -14.38
CA LYS A 225 -4.22 -14.26 -14.06
C LYS A 225 -2.94 -13.40 -14.04
N THR A 226 -2.77 -12.53 -15.03
CA THR A 226 -1.65 -11.57 -15.03
C THR A 226 -1.68 -10.68 -13.80
N GLY A 227 -2.87 -10.23 -13.36
CA GLY A 227 -3.06 -9.46 -12.14
C GLY A 227 -2.64 -10.22 -10.88
N VAL A 228 -2.95 -11.54 -10.79
CA VAL A 228 -2.46 -12.40 -9.69
C VAL A 228 -0.93 -12.46 -9.70
N ASP A 229 -0.30 -12.67 -10.86
CA ASP A 229 1.17 -12.73 -10.96
C ASP A 229 1.82 -11.40 -10.51
N VAL A 230 1.23 -10.26 -10.88
CA VAL A 230 1.67 -8.94 -10.41
C VAL A 230 1.48 -8.82 -8.89
N GLY A 231 0.30 -9.17 -8.37
CA GLY A 231 -0.01 -9.14 -6.94
C GLY A 231 0.96 -9.99 -6.12
N LEU A 232 1.28 -11.21 -6.56
CA LEU A 232 2.28 -12.05 -5.90
C LEU A 232 3.68 -11.46 -5.95
N SER A 233 4.04 -10.76 -7.02
CA SER A 233 5.37 -10.16 -7.19
C SER A 233 5.66 -9.02 -6.22
N ILE A 234 4.64 -8.35 -5.70
CA ILE A 234 4.82 -7.25 -4.73
C ILE A 234 5.04 -7.74 -3.30
N ILE A 235 4.66 -8.99 -2.97
CA ILE A 235 4.74 -9.54 -1.59
C ILE A 235 6.11 -9.30 -0.94
N PRO A 236 7.26 -9.70 -1.55
CA PRO A 236 8.55 -9.51 -0.90
C PRO A 236 8.88 -8.03 -0.64
N GLY A 237 8.48 -7.14 -1.56
CA GLY A 237 8.67 -5.70 -1.41
C GLY A 237 7.88 -5.15 -0.22
N VAL A 238 6.60 -5.49 -0.13
CA VAL A 238 5.74 -5.04 0.98
C VAL A 238 6.24 -5.62 2.30
N LEU A 239 6.42 -6.92 2.41
CA LEU A 239 6.79 -7.54 3.69
C LEU A 239 8.18 -7.16 4.19
N ILE A 240 9.16 -6.97 3.30
CA ILE A 240 10.53 -6.66 3.73
C ILE A 240 10.76 -5.15 3.80
N ILE A 241 10.48 -4.46 2.69
CA ILE A 241 10.84 -3.04 2.56
C ILE A 241 9.88 -2.18 3.38
N SER A 242 8.56 -2.38 3.24
CA SER A 242 7.59 -1.54 3.97
C SER A 242 7.66 -1.77 5.46
N THR A 243 7.77 -3.02 5.94
CA THR A 243 7.94 -3.30 7.37
C THR A 243 9.19 -2.60 7.92
N LEU A 244 10.32 -2.67 7.21
CA LEU A 244 11.55 -1.97 7.63
C LEU A 244 11.36 -0.44 7.62
N VAL A 245 10.75 0.11 6.56
CA VAL A 245 10.52 1.55 6.47
C VAL A 245 9.55 2.02 7.56
N MET A 246 8.47 1.27 7.82
CA MET A 246 7.51 1.61 8.88
C MET A 246 8.16 1.63 10.26
N ILE A 247 8.99 0.63 10.60
CA ILE A 247 9.75 0.63 11.87
C ILE A 247 10.71 1.81 11.96
N LEU A 248 11.27 2.28 10.85
CA LEU A 248 12.14 3.46 10.84
C LEU A 248 11.36 4.78 10.82
N THR A 249 10.05 4.76 10.51
CA THR A 249 9.21 5.97 10.34
C THR A 249 8.28 6.22 11.50
N PHE A 250 7.56 5.19 11.96
CA PHE A 250 6.57 5.36 13.03
C PHE A 250 7.23 5.45 14.41
N GLY A 251 6.48 5.95 15.38
CA GLY A 251 6.91 6.07 16.78
C GLY A 251 6.38 4.94 17.66
N SER A 252 6.54 5.12 18.94
CA SER A 252 5.93 4.27 19.97
C SER A 252 4.45 4.65 20.18
N THR A 253 3.66 3.73 20.66
CA THR A 253 2.29 4.01 21.13
C THR A 253 2.40 4.60 22.54
N ASP A 254 1.88 5.81 22.74
CA ASP A 254 1.85 6.50 24.04
C ASP A 254 3.20 6.59 24.78
N GLY A 255 4.31 6.63 24.03
CA GLY A 255 5.66 6.72 24.58
C GLY A 255 6.23 5.40 25.11
N GLN A 256 5.52 4.28 24.92
CA GLN A 256 5.97 2.94 25.31
C GLN A 256 5.95 1.99 24.11
N TYR A 257 6.87 1.03 24.12
CA TYR A 257 6.91 -0.03 23.11
C TYR A 257 6.24 -1.29 23.66
N THR A 258 5.16 -1.70 23.03
CA THR A 258 4.37 -2.89 23.42
C THR A 258 4.60 -4.09 22.50
N GLY A 259 5.30 -3.88 21.38
CA GLY A 259 5.44 -4.88 20.31
C GLY A 259 4.16 -4.98 19.46
N ALA A 260 3.34 -3.93 19.43
CA ALA A 260 2.20 -3.82 18.53
C ALA A 260 2.64 -3.66 17.07
N ALA A 261 1.73 -3.87 16.13
CA ALA A 261 1.98 -3.53 14.74
C ALA A 261 2.21 -2.02 14.59
N TYR A 262 3.01 -1.63 13.61
CA TYR A 262 3.27 -0.22 13.25
C TYR A 262 3.98 0.63 14.32
N GLU A 263 4.56 0.05 15.36
CA GLU A 263 5.51 0.75 16.21
C GLU A 263 6.86 0.92 15.50
N GLY A 264 7.64 1.94 15.89
CA GLY A 264 8.93 2.22 15.26
C GLY A 264 9.80 3.20 16.05
N VAL A 265 10.96 3.55 15.48
CA VAL A 265 12.01 4.33 16.15
C VAL A 265 12.16 5.77 15.64
N GLU A 266 11.23 6.25 14.79
CA GLU A 266 11.19 7.62 14.23
C GLU A 266 12.51 8.09 13.59
N PHE A 267 13.33 7.14 13.13
CA PHE A 267 14.66 7.48 12.59
C PHE A 267 14.57 8.29 11.28
N LEU A 268 13.65 7.90 10.37
CA LEU A 268 13.49 8.63 9.11
C LEU A 268 12.90 10.04 9.32
N PRO A 269 11.85 10.24 10.13
CA PRO A 269 11.38 11.57 10.49
C PRO A 269 12.45 12.43 11.15
N TRP A 270 13.22 11.86 12.08
CA TRP A 270 14.36 12.57 12.68
C TRP A 270 15.38 13.00 11.63
N LEU A 271 15.77 12.10 10.71
CA LEU A 271 16.73 12.40 9.66
C LEU A 271 16.23 13.49 8.70
N PHE A 272 14.99 13.33 8.22
CA PHE A 272 14.41 14.25 7.24
C PHE A 272 13.92 15.56 7.85
N GLY A 273 13.56 15.57 9.14
CA GLY A 273 13.18 16.78 9.87
C GLY A 273 14.24 17.86 9.81
N HIS A 274 15.53 17.49 9.76
CA HIS A 274 16.63 18.46 9.64
C HIS A 274 16.69 19.18 8.29
N ILE A 275 16.09 18.62 7.25
CA ILE A 275 16.08 19.16 5.87
C ILE A 275 14.67 19.29 5.31
N ASN A 276 13.65 19.23 6.19
CA ASN A 276 12.23 19.24 5.78
C ASN A 276 11.87 20.47 4.95
N ILE A 277 12.45 21.62 5.24
CA ILE A 277 12.22 22.84 4.48
C ILE A 277 12.48 22.68 2.96
N ILE A 278 13.38 21.78 2.57
CA ILE A 278 13.65 21.49 1.16
C ILE A 278 12.49 20.68 0.56
N PHE A 279 11.99 19.70 1.31
CA PHE A 279 10.91 18.82 0.84
C PHE A 279 9.56 19.51 0.88
N GLU A 280 9.32 20.37 1.85
CA GLU A 280 8.18 21.26 1.91
C GLU A 280 8.13 22.18 0.66
N TRP A 281 9.26 22.81 0.31
CA TRP A 281 9.33 23.66 -0.87
C TRP A 281 9.23 22.90 -2.19
N LEU A 282 9.81 21.69 -2.30
CA LEU A 282 9.82 20.90 -3.52
C LEU A 282 8.51 20.13 -3.75
N PHE A 283 7.95 19.55 -2.68
CA PHE A 283 6.85 18.61 -2.72
C PHE A 283 5.63 19.03 -1.89
N GLY A 284 5.73 20.10 -1.10
CA GLY A 284 4.69 20.51 -0.17
C GLY A 284 4.50 19.53 1.00
N PHE A 285 5.53 18.79 1.38
CA PHE A 285 5.44 17.84 2.49
C PHE A 285 5.62 18.57 3.82
N GLU A 286 4.53 18.74 4.57
CA GLU A 286 4.55 19.35 5.89
C GLU A 286 5.14 18.40 6.93
N SER A 287 4.88 17.11 6.80
CA SER A 287 5.38 16.05 7.69
C SER A 287 6.59 15.33 7.09
N PRO A 288 7.72 15.21 7.83
CA PRO A 288 8.92 14.52 7.33
C PRO A 288 8.71 13.02 7.11
N GLU A 289 7.70 12.42 7.74
CA GLU A 289 7.26 11.03 7.57
C GLU A 289 6.91 10.72 6.11
N LEU A 290 6.34 11.69 5.39
CA LEU A 290 5.92 11.55 4.00
C LEU A 290 7.08 11.22 3.05
N MET A 291 8.33 11.56 3.43
CA MET A 291 9.52 11.18 2.67
C MET A 291 9.77 9.67 2.62
N SER A 292 9.15 8.92 3.50
CA SER A 292 9.22 7.45 3.50
C SER A 292 8.59 6.86 2.23
N PHE A 293 7.56 7.49 1.66
CA PHE A 293 6.94 7.04 0.42
C PHE A 293 7.90 7.11 -0.80
N PRO A 294 8.50 8.26 -1.15
CA PRO A 294 9.49 8.34 -2.22
C PRO A 294 10.64 7.33 -2.06
N ILE A 295 11.16 7.16 -0.84
CA ILE A 295 12.26 6.23 -0.57
C ILE A 295 11.82 4.79 -0.82
N THR A 296 10.64 4.40 -0.35
CA THR A 296 10.09 3.05 -0.56
C THR A 296 9.82 2.79 -2.03
N SER A 297 9.37 3.81 -2.78
CA SER A 297 9.13 3.72 -4.23
C SER A 297 10.39 3.38 -5.03
N LEU A 298 11.59 3.74 -4.54
CA LEU A 298 12.86 3.33 -5.17
C LEU A 298 13.05 1.81 -5.16
N GLY A 299 12.48 1.13 -4.20
CA GLY A 299 12.49 -0.33 -4.12
C GLY A 299 11.34 -0.97 -4.91
N ALA A 300 10.11 -0.56 -4.61
CA ALA A 300 8.90 -1.07 -5.25
C ALA A 300 7.71 -0.13 -4.95
N VAL A 301 6.96 0.25 -6.00
CA VAL A 301 5.76 1.10 -5.81
C VAL A 301 4.69 0.41 -5.00
N GLY A 302 4.49 -0.91 -5.15
CA GLY A 302 3.53 -1.67 -4.34
C GLY A 302 3.84 -1.59 -2.84
N ALA A 303 5.14 -1.60 -2.47
CA ALA A 303 5.56 -1.37 -1.10
C ALA A 303 5.26 0.07 -0.64
N ALA A 304 5.50 1.07 -1.49
CA ALA A 304 5.20 2.46 -1.16
C ALA A 304 3.69 2.70 -0.96
N LEU A 305 2.85 2.10 -1.79
CA LEU A 305 1.40 2.20 -1.66
C LEU A 305 0.89 1.70 -0.30
N SER A 306 1.55 0.70 0.29
CA SER A 306 1.15 0.18 1.60
C SER A 306 1.32 1.19 2.76
N LEU A 307 2.09 2.26 2.57
CA LEU A 307 2.26 3.33 3.56
C LEU A 307 1.07 4.30 3.57
N VAL A 308 0.38 4.43 2.43
CA VAL A 308 -0.64 5.48 2.21
C VAL A 308 -1.78 5.42 3.23
N PRO A 309 -2.42 4.25 3.49
CA PRO A 309 -3.52 4.20 4.46
C PRO A 309 -3.11 4.72 5.84
N GLY A 310 -1.94 4.28 6.34
CA GLY A 310 -1.44 4.74 7.63
C GLY A 310 -1.10 6.24 7.67
N PHE A 311 -0.65 6.82 6.56
CA PHE A 311 -0.40 8.26 6.49
C PHE A 311 -1.70 9.08 6.45
N VAL A 312 -2.71 8.57 5.76
CA VAL A 312 -4.04 9.19 5.71
C VAL A 312 -4.72 9.10 7.09
N GLU A 313 -4.70 7.93 7.73
CA GLU A 313 -5.26 7.71 9.06
C GLU A 313 -4.64 8.62 10.13
N LYS A 314 -3.33 8.83 10.06
CA LYS A 314 -2.61 9.73 10.99
C LYS A 314 -2.75 11.22 10.61
N GLY A 315 -3.46 11.55 9.54
CA GLY A 315 -3.61 12.93 9.06
C GLY A 315 -2.33 13.56 8.54
N TRP A 316 -1.30 12.76 8.19
CA TRP A 316 -0.05 13.26 7.61
C TRP A 316 -0.17 13.53 6.11
N ALA A 317 -0.88 12.65 5.38
CA ALA A 317 -1.07 12.77 3.95
C ALA A 317 -2.37 13.52 3.63
N ASP A 318 -2.22 14.66 2.96
CA ASP A 318 -3.27 15.49 2.37
C ASP A 318 -3.41 15.23 0.85
N GLY A 319 -4.26 15.95 0.18
CA GLY A 319 -4.43 15.86 -1.28
C GLY A 319 -3.15 16.15 -2.05
N ASN A 320 -2.33 17.10 -1.59
CA ASN A 320 -1.04 17.40 -2.19
C ASN A 320 -0.09 16.19 -2.11
N ALA A 321 0.03 15.59 -0.93
CA ALA A 321 0.88 14.41 -0.74
C ALA A 321 0.45 13.27 -1.67
N ILE A 322 -0.85 13.02 -1.82
CA ILE A 322 -1.38 11.99 -2.72
C ILE A 322 -1.05 12.27 -4.19
N ALA A 323 -1.17 13.52 -4.64
CA ALA A 323 -0.76 13.89 -6.00
C ALA A 323 0.73 13.63 -6.23
N VAL A 324 1.59 14.02 -5.28
CA VAL A 324 3.03 13.80 -5.34
C VAL A 324 3.38 12.31 -5.28
N PHE A 325 2.75 11.54 -4.37
CA PHE A 325 2.93 10.09 -4.25
C PHE A 325 2.57 9.37 -5.55
N THR A 326 1.44 9.75 -6.15
CA THR A 326 1.02 9.19 -7.44
C THR A 326 2.07 9.47 -8.53
N ALA A 327 2.57 10.70 -8.62
CA ALA A 327 3.56 11.08 -9.62
C ALA A 327 4.89 10.33 -9.45
N ILE A 328 5.42 10.32 -8.23
CA ILE A 328 6.70 9.66 -7.90
C ILE A 328 6.54 8.14 -7.97
N GLY A 329 5.47 7.59 -7.42
CA GLY A 329 5.20 6.16 -7.41
C GLY A 329 5.12 5.58 -8.81
N MET A 330 4.39 6.24 -9.73
CA MET A 330 4.37 5.84 -11.15
C MET A 330 5.76 5.92 -11.77
N CYS A 331 6.46 7.06 -11.63
CA CYS A 331 7.77 7.23 -12.23
C CYS A 331 8.80 6.22 -11.71
N TRP A 332 8.77 5.88 -10.44
CA TRP A 332 9.77 5.00 -9.85
C TRP A 332 9.30 3.54 -9.67
N SER A 333 8.17 3.15 -10.26
CA SER A 333 7.57 1.84 -10.08
C SER A 333 8.49 0.64 -10.37
N GLY A 334 9.41 0.77 -11.30
CA GLY A 334 10.37 -0.27 -11.67
C GLY A 334 11.82 0.21 -11.63
N TYR A 335 12.12 1.13 -10.75
CA TYR A 335 13.33 1.94 -10.72
C TYR A 335 14.63 1.18 -10.97
N LEU A 336 15.03 0.28 -10.09
CA LEU A 336 16.29 -0.47 -10.24
C LEU A 336 16.12 -1.73 -11.11
N SER A 337 15.06 -2.49 -10.89
CA SER A 337 14.85 -3.80 -11.49
C SER A 337 14.62 -3.70 -12.99
N THR A 338 13.70 -2.85 -13.42
CA THR A 338 13.36 -2.73 -14.85
C THR A 338 14.50 -2.12 -15.67
N HIS A 339 15.16 -1.07 -15.16
CA HIS A 339 16.32 -0.49 -15.85
C HIS A 339 17.44 -1.49 -16.05
N THR A 340 17.74 -2.29 -15.03
CA THR A 340 18.77 -3.32 -15.10
C THR A 340 18.36 -4.42 -16.08
N ALA A 341 17.15 -4.98 -15.93
CA ALA A 341 16.67 -6.08 -16.75
C ALA A 341 16.55 -5.69 -18.23
N MET A 342 15.99 -4.51 -18.54
CA MET A 342 15.82 -4.07 -19.92
C MET A 342 17.16 -3.79 -20.59
N LEU A 343 18.04 -3.03 -19.96
CA LEU A 343 19.33 -2.69 -20.56
C LEU A 343 20.26 -3.89 -20.66
N ASP A 344 20.17 -4.85 -19.73
CA ASP A 344 20.89 -6.12 -19.85
C ASP A 344 20.36 -6.94 -21.02
N SER A 345 19.06 -7.05 -21.16
CA SER A 345 18.40 -7.80 -22.23
C SER A 345 18.64 -7.22 -23.63
N LEU A 346 18.86 -5.91 -23.72
CA LEU A 346 19.20 -5.22 -24.97
C LEU A 346 20.71 -5.16 -25.23
N GLY A 347 21.55 -5.69 -24.31
CA GLY A 347 23.01 -5.67 -24.42
C GLY A 347 23.68 -4.36 -24.03
N PHE A 348 22.97 -3.46 -23.33
CA PHE A 348 23.45 -2.13 -22.94
C PHE A 348 23.63 -1.94 -21.45
N ARG A 349 23.93 -2.99 -20.69
CA ARG A 349 24.11 -2.98 -19.23
C ARG A 349 25.02 -1.84 -18.71
N LYS A 350 26.02 -1.43 -19.50
CA LYS A 350 26.93 -0.31 -19.14
C LYS A 350 26.21 1.05 -19.01
N LEU A 351 25.00 1.17 -19.52
CA LEU A 351 24.19 2.40 -19.43
C LEU A 351 23.22 2.42 -18.24
N THR A 352 23.13 1.34 -17.46
CA THR A 352 22.17 1.21 -16.33
C THR A 352 22.29 2.37 -15.35
N SER A 353 23.49 2.75 -14.90
CA SER A 353 23.67 3.87 -13.98
C SER A 353 23.23 5.21 -14.56
N LYS A 354 23.39 5.41 -15.88
CA LYS A 354 22.91 6.63 -16.56
C LYS A 354 21.40 6.65 -16.70
N ALA A 355 20.78 5.50 -16.98
CA ALA A 355 19.33 5.37 -17.04
C ALA A 355 18.70 5.62 -15.68
N ILE A 356 19.27 5.03 -14.61
CA ILE A 356 18.86 5.27 -13.23
C ILE A 356 18.97 6.76 -12.88
N LEU A 357 20.11 7.40 -13.17
CA LEU A 357 20.28 8.84 -12.91
C LEU A 357 19.25 9.69 -13.67
N ALA A 358 19.03 9.41 -14.95
CA ALA A 358 18.02 10.12 -15.72
C ALA A 358 16.61 9.93 -15.15
N HIS A 359 16.33 8.74 -14.65
CA HIS A 359 15.03 8.39 -14.08
C HIS A 359 14.84 8.99 -12.68
N THR A 360 15.89 9.06 -11.86
CA THR A 360 15.88 9.80 -10.59
C THR A 360 15.45 11.24 -10.80
N VAL A 361 16.11 11.93 -11.74
CA VAL A 361 15.78 13.33 -12.08
C VAL A 361 14.33 13.42 -12.59
N GLY A 362 13.89 12.48 -13.43
CA GLY A 362 12.52 12.45 -13.93
C GLY A 362 11.47 12.34 -12.82
N GLY A 363 11.67 11.41 -11.86
CA GLY A 363 10.74 11.23 -10.74
C GLY A 363 10.71 12.42 -9.77
N LEU A 364 11.87 13.03 -9.50
CA LEU A 364 11.90 14.28 -8.72
C LEU A 364 11.12 15.41 -9.42
N VAL A 365 11.32 15.57 -10.72
CA VAL A 365 10.55 16.56 -11.52
C VAL A 365 9.06 16.21 -11.53
N ALA A 366 8.69 14.92 -11.60
CA ALA A 366 7.31 14.48 -11.53
C ALA A 366 6.63 14.93 -10.22
N GLY A 367 7.27 14.69 -9.09
CA GLY A 367 6.77 15.12 -7.78
C GLY A 367 6.67 16.64 -7.66
N ILE A 368 7.71 17.37 -8.09
CA ILE A 368 7.70 18.86 -8.07
C ILE A 368 6.54 19.39 -8.93
N VAL A 369 6.37 18.87 -10.13
CA VAL A 369 5.28 19.30 -11.02
C VAL A 369 3.92 18.97 -10.43
N ALA A 370 3.75 17.79 -9.84
CA ALA A 370 2.50 17.40 -9.20
C ALA A 370 2.15 18.38 -8.07
N HIS A 371 3.10 18.69 -7.19
CA HIS A 371 2.93 19.67 -6.12
C HIS A 371 2.46 21.03 -6.67
N TRP A 372 3.21 21.63 -7.59
CA TRP A 372 2.88 22.97 -8.09
C TRP A 372 1.60 23.00 -8.93
N VAL A 373 1.25 21.92 -9.62
CA VAL A 373 -0.04 21.80 -10.31
C VAL A 373 -1.18 21.67 -9.32
N PHE A 374 -0.99 20.93 -8.21
CA PHE A 374 -1.98 20.85 -7.13
C PHE A 374 -2.21 22.23 -6.49
N VAL A 375 -1.15 22.95 -6.13
CA VAL A 375 -1.25 24.32 -5.60
C VAL A 375 -2.00 25.24 -6.57
N LEU A 376 -1.70 25.17 -7.86
CA LEU A 376 -2.40 25.93 -8.89
C LEU A 376 -3.88 25.52 -8.99
N PHE A 377 -4.17 24.24 -8.89
CA PHE A 377 -5.53 23.72 -8.90
C PHE A 377 -6.34 24.26 -7.73
N VAL A 378 -5.82 24.19 -6.51
CA VAL A 378 -6.44 24.72 -5.28
C VAL A 378 -6.70 26.22 -5.41
N LEU A 379 -5.73 26.96 -5.94
CA LEU A 379 -5.87 28.42 -6.15
C LEU A 379 -7.00 28.76 -7.15
N ILE A 380 -7.18 27.96 -8.19
CA ILE A 380 -8.20 28.19 -9.21
C ILE A 380 -9.57 27.70 -8.76
N SER A 381 -9.65 26.55 -8.07
CA SER A 381 -10.90 25.95 -7.59
C SER A 381 -11.48 26.65 -6.36
N GLY A 382 -10.67 27.46 -5.67
CA GLY A 382 -11.09 28.17 -4.44
C GLY A 382 -11.09 27.29 -3.19
N GLY A 383 -10.49 26.12 -3.23
CA GLY A 383 -10.34 25.21 -2.09
C GLY A 383 -9.74 23.87 -2.51
N GLU A 384 -9.24 23.12 -1.54
CA GLU A 384 -8.82 21.75 -1.78
C GLU A 384 -10.00 20.90 -2.25
N PRO A 385 -9.76 19.92 -3.14
CA PRO A 385 -10.76 18.90 -3.42
C PRO A 385 -11.14 18.29 -2.07
N THR A 386 -12.43 18.35 -1.73
CA THR A 386 -12.89 17.62 -0.55
C THR A 386 -12.55 16.16 -0.79
N ALA A 387 -11.60 15.62 -0.01
CA ALA A 387 -11.53 14.18 0.17
C ALA A 387 -12.97 13.79 0.53
N HIS A 388 -13.63 13.02 -0.33
CA HIS A 388 -14.88 12.45 0.10
C HIS A 388 -14.53 11.61 1.33
N GLU A 389 -15.26 11.81 2.41
CA GLU A 389 -15.43 10.81 3.47
C GLU A 389 -16.15 9.58 2.90
N GLY A 390 -15.65 9.09 1.82
CA GLY A 390 -15.93 7.85 1.20
C GLY A 390 -14.63 7.11 1.34
N SER A 391 -14.41 6.70 2.60
CA SER A 391 -13.69 5.49 2.92
C SER A 391 -12.98 4.90 1.68
N ALA A 392 -11.64 5.03 1.62
CA ALA A 392 -10.95 3.77 1.52
C ALA A 392 -11.79 2.82 2.39
N PRO A 393 -12.11 1.61 1.93
CA PRO A 393 -12.57 0.66 2.91
C PRO A 393 -11.55 0.84 4.02
N LYS A 394 -11.98 1.42 5.17
CA LYS A 394 -11.19 1.31 6.36
C LYS A 394 -10.94 -0.18 6.39
N LEU A 395 -9.71 -0.59 6.13
CA LEU A 395 -9.17 -1.86 6.57
C LEU A 395 -8.99 -1.73 8.11
N THR A 396 -9.88 -0.97 8.71
CA THR A 396 -10.27 -1.11 10.06
C THR A 396 -10.96 -2.47 10.07
N SER A 397 -10.43 -3.41 10.81
CA SER A 397 -11.27 -4.41 11.42
C SER A 397 -12.60 -3.70 11.63
N ASN A 398 -13.70 -4.20 11.07
CA ASN A 398 -15.04 -3.67 11.29
C ASN A 398 -15.29 -3.82 12.79
N THR A 399 -14.70 -2.93 13.58
CA THR A 399 -14.61 -3.00 15.04
C THR A 399 -15.50 -1.91 15.59
N ILE A 400 -16.50 -2.28 16.35
CA ILE A 400 -17.23 -1.32 17.16
C ILE A 400 -16.39 -1.03 18.39
N THR A 401 -15.91 0.20 18.49
CA THR A 401 -15.14 0.65 19.63
C THR A 401 -16.09 1.15 20.72
N ILE A 402 -15.99 0.58 21.90
CA ILE A 402 -16.67 1.01 23.10
C ILE A 402 -15.62 1.64 24.01
N GLU A 403 -15.63 2.96 24.11
CA GLU A 403 -14.67 3.75 24.88
C GLU A 403 -15.28 4.13 26.24
N TRP A 404 -14.58 3.77 27.32
CA TRP A 404 -14.96 4.24 28.66
C TRP A 404 -14.53 5.69 28.84
N VAL A 405 -15.49 6.62 29.09
CA VAL A 405 -15.25 8.08 29.14
C VAL A 405 -15.47 8.69 30.51
N GLY A 406 -16.01 7.96 31.47
CA GLY A 406 -16.26 8.45 32.83
C GLY A 406 -16.93 7.40 33.72
N GLU A 407 -17.11 7.72 35.00
CA GLU A 407 -17.77 6.83 35.94
C GLU A 407 -19.18 6.50 35.42
N ASN A 408 -19.43 5.23 35.09
CA ASN A 408 -20.66 4.72 34.47
C ASN A 408 -20.99 5.33 33.08
N GLN A 409 -20.03 5.86 32.36
CA GLN A 409 -20.24 6.42 31.02
C GLN A 409 -19.37 5.73 29.97
N VAL A 410 -19.99 5.25 28.91
CA VAL A 410 -19.32 4.67 27.75
C VAL A 410 -19.74 5.39 26.50
N LYS A 411 -18.81 5.49 25.56
CA LYS A 411 -19.03 6.03 24.23
C LYS A 411 -19.02 4.86 23.23
N VAL A 412 -20.10 4.75 22.46
CA VAL A 412 -20.22 3.78 21.35
C VAL A 412 -20.36 4.57 20.07
N GLY A 413 -19.34 4.53 19.23
CA GLY A 413 -19.22 5.43 18.08
C GLY A 413 -19.20 6.90 18.53
N ASP A 414 -20.12 7.73 18.05
CA ASP A 414 -20.23 9.15 18.43
C ASP A 414 -21.19 9.43 19.59
N ARG A 415 -21.80 8.40 20.17
CA ARG A 415 -22.82 8.55 21.23
C ARG A 415 -22.27 8.16 22.59
N VAL A 416 -22.51 9.00 23.60
CA VAL A 416 -22.18 8.71 25.00
C VAL A 416 -23.44 8.19 25.72
N PHE A 417 -23.30 7.07 26.41
CA PHE A 417 -24.32 6.39 27.20
C PHE A 417 -23.92 6.42 28.67
N THR A 418 -24.89 6.64 29.54
CA THR A 418 -24.70 6.58 31.01
C THR A 418 -25.41 5.34 31.49
N ASP A 419 -24.66 4.41 32.10
CA ASP A 419 -25.22 3.24 32.79
C ASP A 419 -25.65 3.66 34.19
N GLU A 420 -26.95 3.63 34.49
CA GLU A 420 -27.45 3.93 35.84
C GLU A 420 -27.31 2.67 36.69
N ALA A 421 -26.70 2.81 37.86
CA ALA A 421 -26.45 1.67 38.75
C ALA A 421 -27.78 1.00 39.16
N GLY A 422 -28.05 -0.17 38.57
CA GLY A 422 -29.26 -0.96 38.81
C GLY A 422 -30.06 -1.29 37.56
N ASP A 423 -29.65 -0.79 36.38
CA ASP A 423 -30.27 -1.15 35.11
C ASP A 423 -30.02 -2.65 34.84
N THR A 424 -31.06 -3.33 34.40
CA THR A 424 -30.91 -4.72 33.92
C THR A 424 -30.76 -4.72 32.41
N PRO A 425 -30.01 -5.68 31.82
CA PRO A 425 -29.80 -5.76 30.34
C PRO A 425 -31.10 -5.77 29.53
N GLU A 426 -32.21 -6.09 30.13
CA GLU A 426 -33.54 -6.18 29.50
C GLU A 426 -34.33 -4.86 29.48
N GLU A 427 -33.88 -3.83 30.22
CA GLU A 427 -34.57 -2.54 30.29
C GLU A 427 -34.39 -1.69 29.04
N ASP A 428 -35.43 -0.93 28.65
CA ASP A 428 -35.32 0.00 27.52
C ASP A 428 -34.34 1.14 27.86
N GLY A 429 -33.26 1.21 27.09
CA GLY A 429 -32.18 2.19 27.26
C GLY A 429 -30.93 1.64 27.94
N SER A 430 -30.92 0.37 28.38
CA SER A 430 -29.70 -0.27 28.87
C SER A 430 -28.60 -0.29 27.82
N LEU A 431 -27.34 -0.28 28.25
CA LEU A 431 -26.18 -0.35 27.37
C LEU A 431 -26.21 -1.61 26.48
N ALA A 432 -26.65 -2.75 27.03
CA ALA A 432 -26.81 -4.00 26.29
C ALA A 432 -27.74 -3.87 25.08
N ARG A 433 -28.92 -3.24 25.25
CA ARG A 433 -29.86 -3.00 24.15
C ARG A 433 -29.31 -2.05 23.11
N VAL A 434 -28.58 -1.03 23.55
CA VAL A 434 -27.95 -0.07 22.64
C VAL A 434 -26.88 -0.75 21.79
N ILE A 435 -26.04 -1.59 22.39
CA ILE A 435 -25.03 -2.37 21.68
C ILE A 435 -25.72 -3.31 20.68
N ALA A 436 -26.70 -4.08 21.10
CA ALA A 436 -27.46 -4.96 20.21
C ALA A 436 -28.12 -4.21 19.04
N ALA A 437 -28.73 -3.04 19.31
CA ALA A 437 -29.33 -2.20 18.28
C ALA A 437 -28.28 -1.62 17.32
N THR A 438 -27.12 -1.19 17.83
CA THR A 438 -26.02 -0.67 17.01
C THR A 438 -25.47 -1.76 16.09
N LEU A 439 -25.27 -2.97 16.59
CA LEU A 439 -24.83 -4.12 15.78
C LEU A 439 -25.86 -4.47 14.70
N LEU A 440 -27.17 -4.40 15.02
CA LEU A 440 -28.24 -4.63 14.07
C LEU A 440 -28.41 -3.52 13.03
N GLU A 441 -28.13 -2.26 13.40
CA GLU A 441 -28.11 -1.13 12.47
C GLU A 441 -26.91 -1.19 11.54
N ASP A 442 -25.76 -1.56 12.07
CA ASP A 442 -24.54 -1.73 11.29
C ASP A 442 -24.69 -2.87 10.26
N GLU A 443 -25.34 -3.96 10.63
CA GLU A 443 -25.69 -5.04 9.71
C GLU A 443 -26.58 -4.55 8.54
N LYS A 444 -27.47 -3.61 8.76
CA LYS A 444 -28.29 -2.97 7.72
C LYS A 444 -27.51 -2.00 6.85
N ASN A 445 -26.56 -1.29 7.42
CA ASN A 445 -25.72 -0.32 6.72
C ASN A 445 -24.62 -1.00 5.91
N VAL A 446 -24.14 -2.15 6.35
CA VAL A 446 -23.15 -3.00 5.66
C VAL A 446 -23.73 -3.61 4.38
N GLU A 447 -25.01 -3.98 4.34
CA GLU A 447 -25.68 -4.39 3.10
C GLU A 447 -25.74 -3.27 2.04
N LEU A 448 -25.68 -2.01 2.47
CA LEU A 448 -25.79 -0.84 1.59
C LEU A 448 -24.45 -0.27 1.08
N VAL A 449 -23.32 -0.56 1.73
CA VAL A 449 -22.06 0.11 1.40
C VAL A 449 -20.96 -0.80 0.87
N ASN A 450 -20.68 -2.00 1.39
CA ASN A 450 -19.56 -2.83 0.92
C ASN A 450 -19.67 -4.34 1.12
N GLY A 451 -20.71 -4.89 1.74
CA GLY A 451 -20.86 -6.34 1.96
C GLY A 451 -19.88 -6.95 2.97
N GLU A 452 -19.15 -6.13 3.73
CA GLU A 452 -18.27 -6.59 4.79
C GLU A 452 -18.93 -6.40 6.16
N LYS A 453 -18.91 -7.45 6.98
CA LYS A 453 -19.51 -7.47 8.31
C LYS A 453 -18.51 -6.95 9.34
N VAL A 454 -19.00 -6.33 10.44
CA VAL A 454 -18.17 -5.97 11.61
C VAL A 454 -17.51 -7.23 12.17
N ASP A 455 -16.19 -7.24 12.30
CA ASP A 455 -15.42 -8.43 12.67
C ASP A 455 -15.14 -8.55 14.18
N ALA A 456 -15.21 -7.44 14.92
CA ALA A 456 -14.88 -7.43 16.34
C ALA A 456 -15.56 -6.27 17.10
N ILE A 457 -15.71 -6.44 18.40
CA ILE A 457 -16.03 -5.37 19.36
C ILE A 457 -14.78 -5.15 20.20
N GLU A 458 -14.23 -3.94 20.17
CA GLU A 458 -13.09 -3.53 20.98
C GLU A 458 -13.58 -2.66 22.14
N TYR A 459 -13.19 -3.04 23.34
CA TYR A 459 -13.45 -2.26 24.55
C TYR A 459 -12.18 -1.55 24.98
N ILE A 460 -12.20 -0.21 24.93
CA ILE A 460 -11.08 0.64 25.37
C ILE A 460 -11.36 1.12 26.78
N GLU A 461 -10.46 0.78 27.68
CA GLU A 461 -10.54 1.10 29.09
C GLU A 461 -9.73 2.34 29.45
N ASN A 462 -10.25 3.16 30.37
CA ASN A 462 -9.50 4.23 30.99
C ASN A 462 -8.98 3.77 32.37
N ALA A 463 -7.74 4.06 32.70
CA ALA A 463 -7.05 3.67 33.94
C ALA A 463 -7.72 4.20 35.25
N GLU A 464 -8.72 5.10 35.15
CA GLU A 464 -9.45 5.66 36.29
C GLU A 464 -10.74 4.89 36.63
N ALA A 465 -11.13 3.84 35.87
CA ALA A 465 -12.33 3.05 36.13
C ALA A 465 -12.21 2.23 37.42
N SER A 466 -13.25 2.26 38.28
CA SER A 466 -13.27 1.33 39.43
C SER A 466 -13.51 -0.11 38.96
N ALA A 467 -12.94 -1.11 39.63
CA ALA A 467 -13.10 -2.52 39.28
C ALA A 467 -14.58 -2.97 39.21
N ALA A 468 -15.44 -2.42 40.06
CA ALA A 468 -16.87 -2.73 40.08
C ALA A 468 -17.63 -2.12 38.88
N SER A 469 -17.27 -0.90 38.45
CA SER A 469 -17.84 -0.25 37.28
C SER A 469 -17.43 -1.00 36.00
N ARG A 470 -16.20 -1.46 35.96
CA ARG A 470 -15.62 -2.25 34.88
C ARG A 470 -16.37 -3.58 34.68
N GLU A 471 -16.57 -4.34 35.76
CA GLU A 471 -17.25 -5.63 35.71
C GLU A 471 -18.70 -5.49 35.25
N SER A 472 -19.41 -4.44 35.72
CA SER A 472 -20.78 -4.11 35.30
C SER A 472 -20.83 -3.80 33.80
N LEU A 473 -19.95 -2.92 33.31
CA LEU A 473 -19.93 -2.52 31.91
C LEU A 473 -19.56 -3.66 30.95
N LEU A 474 -18.61 -4.51 31.32
CA LEU A 474 -18.28 -5.70 30.54
C LEU A 474 -19.42 -6.71 30.48
N HIS A 475 -20.16 -6.84 31.58
CA HIS A 475 -21.36 -7.68 31.62
C HIS A 475 -22.45 -7.16 30.68
N GLU A 476 -22.70 -5.85 30.67
CA GLU A 476 -23.63 -5.21 29.74
C GLU A 476 -23.21 -5.34 28.26
N VAL A 477 -21.92 -5.18 27.98
CA VAL A 477 -21.37 -5.38 26.62
C VAL A 477 -21.57 -6.82 26.15
N ALA A 478 -21.26 -7.80 27.01
CA ALA A 478 -21.46 -9.22 26.71
C ALA A 478 -22.95 -9.56 26.50
N ALA A 479 -23.83 -9.01 27.35
CA ALA A 479 -25.27 -9.20 27.24
C ALA A 479 -25.82 -8.58 25.93
N GLY A 480 -25.35 -7.39 25.53
CA GLY A 480 -25.73 -6.77 24.26
C GLY A 480 -25.32 -7.60 23.04
N PHE A 481 -24.15 -8.19 23.09
CA PHE A 481 -23.68 -9.09 22.04
C PHE A 481 -24.53 -10.38 21.95
N GLU A 482 -24.86 -11.00 23.08
CA GLU A 482 -25.75 -12.16 23.10
C GLU A 482 -27.17 -11.84 22.63
N MET A 483 -27.72 -10.67 22.97
CA MET A 483 -29.02 -10.21 22.44
C MET A 483 -28.99 -10.03 20.92
N TYR A 484 -27.88 -9.53 20.37
CA TYR A 484 -27.68 -9.46 18.93
C TYR A 484 -27.65 -10.87 18.31
N ARG A 485 -26.86 -11.80 18.87
CA ARG A 485 -26.77 -13.19 18.41
C ARG A 485 -28.14 -13.88 18.42
N ASP A 486 -28.91 -13.72 19.48
CA ASP A 486 -30.26 -14.26 19.60
C ASP A 486 -31.20 -13.71 18.51
N THR A 487 -31.11 -12.41 18.25
CA THR A 487 -31.94 -11.77 17.19
C THR A 487 -31.60 -12.34 15.81
N VAL A 488 -30.33 -12.53 15.51
CA VAL A 488 -29.88 -13.14 14.24
C VAL A 488 -30.29 -14.60 14.17
N ALA A 489 -30.16 -15.38 15.27
CA ALA A 489 -30.55 -16.78 15.33
C ALA A 489 -32.07 -16.96 15.10
N VAL A 490 -32.90 -16.15 15.74
CA VAL A 490 -34.35 -16.18 15.53
C VAL A 490 -34.70 -15.81 14.07
N ARG A 491 -34.01 -14.85 13.48
CA ARG A 491 -34.22 -14.47 12.09
C ARG A 491 -33.84 -15.57 11.11
N GLN A 492 -32.73 -16.29 11.37
CA GLN A 492 -32.16 -17.27 10.46
C GLN A 492 -32.76 -18.68 10.66
N PHE A 493 -32.93 -19.12 11.90
CA PHE A 493 -33.33 -20.48 12.28
C PHE A 493 -34.69 -20.55 12.93
N GLY A 494 -35.34 -19.41 13.23
CA GLY A 494 -36.66 -19.36 13.87
C GLY A 494 -36.68 -19.68 15.38
N LYS A 495 -35.49 -19.75 16.02
CA LYS A 495 -35.32 -20.10 17.45
C LYS A 495 -34.10 -19.43 18.04
N PRO A 496 -34.08 -19.13 19.36
CA PRO A 496 -32.97 -18.46 20.03
C PRO A 496 -31.73 -19.37 20.08
N VAL A 497 -30.56 -18.77 20.34
CA VAL A 497 -29.24 -19.47 20.39
C VAL A 497 -29.26 -20.66 21.34
N ALA A 498 -29.97 -20.55 22.47
CA ALA A 498 -30.07 -21.63 23.46
C ALA A 498 -30.70 -22.92 22.91
N GLU A 499 -31.58 -22.82 21.91
CA GLU A 499 -32.33 -23.93 21.29
C GLU A 499 -31.68 -24.46 19.99
N LEU A 500 -30.55 -23.87 19.54
CA LEU A 500 -29.84 -24.31 18.35
C LEU A 500 -29.07 -25.62 18.62
N ASP A 501 -29.07 -26.52 17.63
CA ASP A 501 -28.18 -27.67 17.63
C ASP A 501 -26.72 -27.29 17.27
N GLU A 502 -25.79 -28.25 17.35
CA GLU A 502 -24.36 -28.00 17.12
C GLU A 502 -24.04 -27.54 15.69
N ALA A 503 -24.77 -28.02 14.69
CA ALA A 503 -24.58 -27.64 13.30
C ALA A 503 -25.12 -26.21 13.03
N GLU A 504 -26.28 -25.89 13.60
CA GLU A 504 -26.88 -24.56 13.52
C GLU A 504 -26.06 -23.50 14.27
N ARG A 505 -25.44 -23.86 15.42
CA ARG A 505 -24.52 -22.97 16.13
C ARG A 505 -23.27 -22.68 15.31
N LEU A 506 -22.68 -23.69 14.68
CA LEU A 506 -21.53 -23.50 13.80
C LEU A 506 -21.87 -22.64 12.58
N GLU A 507 -23.08 -22.81 12.04
CA GLU A 507 -23.56 -21.97 10.94
C GLU A 507 -23.79 -20.52 11.42
N LEU A 508 -24.35 -20.32 12.63
CA LEU A 508 -24.50 -19.00 13.22
C LEU A 508 -23.14 -18.32 13.44
N ASP A 509 -22.14 -19.05 13.92
CA ASP A 509 -20.78 -18.52 14.12
C ASP A 509 -20.09 -18.15 12.80
N ASN A 510 -20.44 -18.78 11.69
CA ASN A 510 -20.00 -18.40 10.36
C ASN A 510 -20.76 -17.18 9.80
N ILE A 511 -22.02 -16.98 10.21
CA ILE A 511 -22.84 -15.83 9.80
C ILE A 511 -22.46 -14.58 10.60
N ILE A 512 -22.11 -14.76 11.88
CA ILE A 512 -21.71 -13.69 12.79
C ILE A 512 -20.21 -13.77 13.02
N PRO A 513 -19.41 -12.99 12.30
CA PRO A 513 -17.96 -12.98 12.50
C PRO A 513 -17.50 -12.22 13.75
N TYR A 514 -18.42 -11.70 14.55
CA TYR A 514 -18.11 -10.92 15.74
C TYR A 514 -17.40 -11.74 16.81
N LYS A 515 -16.26 -11.22 17.26
CA LYS A 515 -15.58 -11.70 18.46
C LYS A 515 -15.52 -10.55 19.45
N LEU A 516 -16.05 -10.79 20.66
CA LEU A 516 -15.78 -9.89 21.77
C LEU A 516 -14.35 -10.17 22.25
N THR A 517 -13.42 -9.25 21.99
CA THR A 517 -12.07 -9.27 22.55
C THR A 517 -12.03 -8.29 23.69
N VAL A 518 -11.80 -8.78 24.91
CA VAL A 518 -11.47 -7.95 26.07
C VAL A 518 -9.94 -7.87 26.10
N ASP A 519 -9.37 -6.67 26.14
CA ASP A 519 -7.94 -6.51 26.25
C ASP A 519 -7.49 -6.92 27.66
N GLU A 520 -6.88 -8.11 27.78
CA GLU A 520 -6.42 -8.68 29.06
C GLU A 520 -5.17 -7.96 29.61
N THR A 521 -4.65 -6.94 28.95
CA THR A 521 -3.41 -6.27 29.38
C THR A 521 -3.56 -5.49 30.71
N ALA A 522 -4.78 -5.24 31.15
CA ALA A 522 -5.04 -4.58 32.43
C ALA A 522 -5.06 -5.53 33.65
N GLU A 523 -5.30 -6.84 33.46
CA GLU A 523 -5.35 -7.80 34.59
C GLU A 523 -3.98 -8.16 35.18
N THR A 524 -2.88 -7.96 34.44
CA THR A 524 -1.54 -8.34 34.93
C THR A 524 -0.83 -7.28 35.78
N ALA A 525 -1.36 -6.07 35.86
CA ALA A 525 -0.77 -5.00 36.68
C ALA A 525 -1.14 -5.07 38.17
N GLU A 526 -2.25 -5.70 38.53
CA GLU A 526 -2.78 -5.74 39.93
C GLU A 526 -2.29 -6.95 40.75
N ALA A 527 -1.59 -7.93 40.13
CA ALA A 527 -1.10 -9.13 40.82
C ALA A 527 0.34 -9.02 41.38
N ALA A 528 0.96 -7.85 41.36
CA ALA A 528 2.27 -7.62 41.96
C ALA A 528 2.18 -6.76 43.22
N GLU A 529 1.52 -7.25 44.27
CA GLU A 529 1.76 -6.72 45.60
C GLU A 529 3.21 -7.08 46.05
N PRO A 530 3.96 -6.12 46.59
CA PRO A 530 5.31 -6.40 47.07
C PRO A 530 5.22 -7.29 48.33
N ALA A 531 5.80 -8.47 48.25
CA ALA A 531 6.04 -9.31 49.42
C ALA A 531 6.81 -8.52 50.48
N ALA A 532 6.15 -8.26 51.61
CA ALA A 532 6.77 -7.65 52.78
C ALA A 532 7.96 -8.49 53.24
N GLU A 533 9.16 -7.91 53.20
CA GLU A 533 10.35 -8.44 53.88
C GLU A 533 10.08 -8.46 55.38
N THR A 534 9.80 -9.64 55.90
CA THR A 534 9.96 -9.94 57.33
C THR A 534 11.42 -10.25 57.59
N THR A 535 12.16 -9.27 58.06
CA THR A 535 13.47 -9.44 58.68
C THR A 535 13.28 -10.15 60.03
N GLU A 536 13.53 -11.45 60.08
CA GLU A 536 13.82 -12.16 61.35
C GLU A 536 15.31 -11.96 61.66
N THR A 537 15.56 -11.21 62.70
CA THR A 537 16.83 -11.15 63.39
C THR A 537 17.01 -12.44 64.19
N VAL A 538 17.97 -13.27 63.82
CA VAL A 538 18.48 -14.36 64.67
C VAL A 538 19.69 -13.84 65.40
N GLU A 539 19.54 -13.66 66.73
CA GLU A 539 20.66 -13.46 67.65
C GLU A 539 21.45 -14.75 67.81
N ALA A 540 22.77 -14.58 67.91
CA ALA A 540 23.75 -15.62 68.10
C ALA A 540 23.76 -16.10 69.55
N GLU A 541 23.93 -17.42 69.76
CA GLU A 541 24.80 -18.05 70.73
C GLU A 541 25.67 -19.10 70.05
#